data_c1678afad784b15690577b1a223d4653
#
_entry.id   c1678afad784b15690577b1a223d4653
#
_cell.length_a   1.000
_cell.length_b   1.000
_cell.length_c   1.000
_cell.angle_alpha   90.00
_cell.angle_beta   90.00
_cell.angle_gamma   90.00
#
_symmetry.space_group_name_H-M   'P 1'
#
loop_
_entity.id
_entity.type
_entity.pdbx_description
1 polymer ?
#
loop_
_entity_poly.entity_id
_entity_poly.type
_entity_poly.pdbx_seq_one_letter_code
_entity_poly.pdbx_strand_id
1 'polypeptide(L)'
;MNILICDDNTAFAMQLEEDISEYFHNPNMNINVVTDHFDKIEGTYDVIFMDIELNDKNGIEIAKYHKDKHNCLVIFTSSHENLVFNTFQVEPFQFIRKNHYDYDKNIVFKQ
;
A
#
# COMPACT_ATOMS: atom_id res chain seq x y z
N MET A 1 0.43 14.02 -7.27
CA MET A 1 0.63 13.02 -6.19
C MET A 1 0.95 11.67 -6.80
N ASN A 2 1.99 11.03 -6.32
CA ASN A 2 2.43 9.73 -6.79
C ASN A 2 2.09 8.66 -5.76
N ILE A 3 1.35 7.65 -6.19
CA ILE A 3 0.89 6.56 -5.35
C ILE A 3 1.48 5.24 -5.87
N LEU A 4 2.02 4.43 -4.97
CA LEU A 4 2.52 3.10 -5.28
C LEU A 4 1.61 2.07 -4.64
N ILE A 5 1.24 1.04 -5.39
CA ILE A 5 0.53 -0.13 -4.88
C ILE A 5 1.42 -1.34 -5.10
N CYS A 6 1.79 -2.02 -4.02
CA CYS A 6 2.60 -3.24 -4.08
C CYS A 6 1.79 -4.40 -3.52
N ASP A 7 1.48 -5.37 -4.37
CA ASP A 7 0.72 -6.55 -3.97
C ASP A 7 0.91 -7.64 -5.01
N ASP A 8 1.24 -8.86 -4.58
CA ASP A 8 1.39 -9.99 -5.49
C ASP A 8 0.03 -10.56 -5.94
N ASN A 9 -1.05 -10.17 -5.29
CA ASN A 9 -2.41 -10.50 -5.74
C ASN A 9 -2.86 -9.43 -6.73
N THR A 10 -2.73 -9.75 -8.02
CA THR A 10 -3.04 -8.81 -9.10
C THR A 10 -4.49 -8.33 -9.07
N ALA A 11 -5.43 -9.23 -8.76
CA ALA A 11 -6.84 -8.86 -8.70
C ALA A 11 -7.10 -7.81 -7.60
N PHE A 12 -6.51 -8.01 -6.43
CA PHE A 12 -6.66 -7.05 -5.35
C PHE A 12 -6.01 -5.71 -5.70
N ALA A 13 -4.81 -5.74 -6.28
CA ALA A 13 -4.11 -4.52 -6.66
C ALA A 13 -4.90 -3.69 -7.66
N MET A 14 -5.50 -4.34 -8.66
CA MET A 14 -6.31 -3.66 -9.67
C MET A 14 -7.59 -3.09 -9.08
N GLN A 15 -8.23 -3.81 -8.15
CA GLN A 15 -9.42 -3.31 -7.47
C GLN A 15 -9.08 -2.07 -6.63
N LEU A 16 -7.97 -2.10 -5.93
CA LEU A 16 -7.53 -0.97 -5.13
C LEU A 16 -7.23 0.25 -6.01
N GLU A 17 -6.56 0.05 -7.13
CA GLU A 17 -6.28 1.13 -8.07
C GLU A 17 -7.57 1.77 -8.58
N GLU A 18 -8.54 0.95 -8.97
CA GLU A 18 -9.83 1.44 -9.45
C GLU A 18 -10.56 2.23 -8.37
N ASP A 19 -10.58 1.70 -7.16
CA ASP A 19 -11.29 2.33 -6.04
C ASP A 19 -10.66 3.67 -5.65
N ILE A 20 -9.34 3.76 -5.66
CA ILE A 20 -8.65 5.03 -5.41
C ILE A 20 -8.98 6.05 -6.49
N SER A 21 -8.95 5.63 -7.75
CA SER A 21 -9.23 6.52 -8.88
C SER A 21 -10.66 7.04 -8.82
N GLU A 22 -11.62 6.19 -8.49
CA GLU A 22 -13.03 6.58 -8.40
C GLU A 22 -13.31 7.49 -7.21
N TYR A 23 -12.67 7.22 -6.08
CA TYR A 23 -12.93 8.01 -4.87
C TYR A 23 -12.39 9.43 -4.99
N PHE A 24 -11.16 9.58 -5.47
CA PHE A 24 -10.49 10.88 -5.45
C PHE A 24 -10.73 11.72 -6.70
N HIS A 25 -11.00 11.09 -7.85
CA HIS A 25 -11.26 11.80 -9.13
C HIS A 25 -10.23 12.89 -9.43
N ASN A 26 -8.96 12.64 -9.10
CA ASN A 26 -7.91 13.63 -9.25
C ASN A 26 -7.06 13.34 -10.48
N PRO A 27 -7.13 14.18 -11.55
CA PRO A 27 -6.36 13.92 -12.77
C PRO A 27 -4.85 14.05 -12.59
N ASN A 28 -4.40 14.66 -11.48
CA ASN A 28 -2.97 14.82 -11.19
C ASN A 28 -2.42 13.68 -10.34
N MET A 29 -3.23 12.66 -10.08
CA MET A 29 -2.82 11.51 -9.29
C MET A 29 -2.25 10.44 -10.22
N ASN A 30 -1.02 10.02 -9.95
CA ASN A 30 -0.35 8.96 -10.71
C ASN A 30 -0.27 7.71 -9.84
N ILE A 31 -0.84 6.61 -10.31
CA ILE A 31 -0.84 5.34 -9.57
C ILE A 31 0.03 4.35 -10.32
N ASN A 32 1.04 3.83 -9.63
CA ASN A 32 1.92 2.79 -10.16
C ASN A 32 1.63 1.49 -9.41
N VAL A 33 1.30 0.43 -10.13
CA VAL A 33 0.97 -0.87 -9.56
C VAL A 33 2.12 -1.84 -9.84
N VAL A 34 2.67 -2.43 -8.79
CA VAL A 34 3.76 -3.40 -8.88
C VAL A 34 3.28 -4.71 -8.27
N THR A 35 3.30 -5.78 -9.07
CA THR A 35 2.80 -7.10 -8.67
C THR A 35 3.88 -8.15 -8.58
N ASP A 36 5.12 -7.82 -8.99
CA ASP A 36 6.28 -8.69 -8.86
C ASP A 36 7.55 -7.84 -8.87
N HIS A 37 8.72 -8.50 -8.73
CA HIS A 37 10.02 -7.81 -8.74
C HIS A 37 10.09 -6.65 -7.76
N PHE A 38 9.65 -6.89 -6.52
CA PHE A 38 9.52 -5.85 -5.50
C PHE A 38 10.86 -5.26 -5.06
N ASP A 39 11.97 -5.90 -5.37
CA ASP A 39 13.32 -5.40 -5.10
C ASP A 39 13.80 -4.37 -6.12
N LYS A 40 13.03 -4.14 -7.18
CA LYS A 40 13.39 -3.23 -8.27
C LYS A 40 12.48 -2.02 -8.37
N ILE A 41 11.79 -1.69 -7.28
CA ILE A 41 10.89 -0.53 -7.28
C ILE A 41 11.70 0.75 -7.29
N GLU A 42 11.44 1.60 -8.27
CA GLU A 42 12.12 2.88 -8.43
C GLU A 42 11.11 4.01 -8.39
N GLY A 43 11.59 5.21 -8.10
CA GLY A 43 10.77 6.40 -8.10
C GLY A 43 10.51 6.92 -6.69
N THR A 44 9.85 8.06 -6.64
CA THR A 44 9.50 8.74 -5.39
C THR A 44 7.98 8.76 -5.26
N TYR A 45 7.47 8.38 -4.11
CA TYR A 45 6.04 8.25 -3.89
C TYR A 45 5.61 9.06 -2.68
N ASP A 46 4.41 9.60 -2.74
CA ASP A 46 3.78 10.31 -1.63
C ASP A 46 3.04 9.35 -0.71
N VAL A 47 2.43 8.33 -1.29
CA VAL A 47 1.66 7.32 -0.56
C VAL A 47 2.01 5.94 -1.11
N ILE A 48 2.23 4.99 -0.23
CA ILE A 48 2.50 3.59 -0.59
C ILE A 48 1.46 2.70 0.07
N PHE A 49 0.76 1.91 -0.75
CA PHE A 49 -0.07 0.80 -0.27
C PHE A 49 0.77 -0.46 -0.42
N MET A 50 1.16 -1.06 0.69
CA MET A 50 2.10 -2.18 0.71
C MET A 50 1.50 -3.40 1.35
N ASP A 51 1.42 -4.49 0.60
CA ASP A 51 1.07 -5.79 1.17
C ASP A 51 2.22 -6.27 2.06
N ILE A 52 1.89 -6.74 3.25
CA ILE A 52 2.90 -7.23 4.19
C ILE A 52 3.55 -8.50 3.67
N GLU A 53 2.76 -9.38 3.05
CA GLU A 53 3.24 -10.68 2.58
C GLU A 53 3.35 -10.71 1.06
N LEU A 54 4.54 -10.52 0.54
CA LEU A 54 4.83 -10.48 -0.90
C LEU A 54 5.62 -11.72 -1.31
N ASN A 55 4.95 -12.83 -1.56
CA ASN A 55 5.61 -14.10 -1.90
C ASN A 55 6.68 -14.43 -0.86
N ASP A 56 7.96 -14.34 -1.26
CA ASP A 56 9.09 -14.58 -0.37
C ASP A 56 9.70 -13.30 0.21
N LYS A 57 9.03 -12.16 0.03
CA LYS A 57 9.51 -10.85 0.50
C LYS A 57 8.68 -10.34 1.66
N ASN A 58 9.29 -9.50 2.48
CA ASN A 58 8.62 -8.85 3.60
C ASN A 58 8.29 -7.41 3.21
N GLY A 59 6.98 -7.12 3.06
CA GLY A 59 6.53 -5.80 2.67
C GLY A 59 6.87 -4.72 3.70
N ILE A 60 6.98 -5.09 4.97
CA ILE A 60 7.33 -4.12 6.02
C ILE A 60 8.74 -3.56 5.77
N GLU A 61 9.69 -4.42 5.43
CA GLU A 61 11.06 -3.99 5.17
C GLU A 61 11.16 -3.12 3.93
N ILE A 62 10.41 -3.48 2.88
CA ILE A 62 10.38 -2.68 1.65
C ILE A 62 9.79 -1.30 1.93
N ALA A 63 8.68 -1.25 2.67
CA ALA A 63 8.04 0.02 3.02
C ALA A 63 8.94 0.88 3.88
N LYS A 64 9.67 0.28 4.82
CA LYS A 64 10.61 1.00 5.67
C LYS A 64 11.70 1.67 4.85
N TYR A 65 12.26 0.94 3.88
CA TYR A 65 13.28 1.49 2.99
C TYR A 65 12.77 2.73 2.26
N HIS A 66 11.57 2.66 1.69
CA HIS A 66 11.00 3.79 0.95
C HIS A 66 10.62 4.95 1.85
N LYS A 67 10.09 4.66 3.04
CA LYS A 67 9.71 5.70 3.98
C LYS A 67 10.92 6.46 4.51
N ASP A 68 11.98 5.75 4.85
CA ASP A 68 13.20 6.37 5.35
C ASP A 68 13.84 7.26 4.28
N LYS A 69 13.73 6.85 3.02
CA LYS A 69 14.35 7.56 1.91
C LYS A 69 13.52 8.75 1.43
N HIS A 70 12.19 8.66 1.43
CA HIS A 70 11.32 9.62 0.75
C HIS A 70 10.26 10.26 1.64
N ASN A 71 10.17 9.89 2.91
CA ASN A 71 9.19 10.44 3.85
C ASN A 71 7.75 10.34 3.33
N CYS A 72 7.37 9.17 2.85
CA CYS A 72 6.02 8.93 2.33
C CYS A 72 5.08 8.39 3.41
N LEU A 73 3.77 8.47 3.14
CA LEU A 73 2.77 7.80 3.97
C LEU A 73 2.70 6.33 3.56
N VAL A 74 2.67 5.44 4.53
CA VAL A 74 2.59 4.00 4.27
C VAL A 74 1.27 3.46 4.80
N ILE A 75 0.53 2.77 3.94
CA ILE A 75 -0.69 2.07 4.30
C ILE A 75 -0.45 0.59 4.02
N PHE A 76 -0.46 -0.22 5.07
CA PHE A 76 -0.27 -1.66 4.90
C PHE A 76 -1.58 -2.36 4.59
N THR A 77 -1.52 -3.39 3.77
CA THR A 77 -2.63 -4.30 3.52
C THR A 77 -2.22 -5.71 3.89
N SER A 78 -3.15 -6.50 4.40
CA SER A 78 -2.88 -7.90 4.73
C SER A 78 -4.16 -8.69 4.91
N SER A 79 -4.09 -10.00 4.61
CA SER A 79 -5.14 -10.96 4.94
C SER A 79 -5.03 -11.47 6.37
N HIS A 80 -3.96 -11.10 7.10
CA HIS A 80 -3.65 -11.61 8.43
C HIS A 80 -3.58 -10.46 9.42
N GLU A 81 -4.64 -10.28 10.22
CA GLU A 81 -4.75 -9.17 11.16
C GLU A 81 -3.66 -9.19 12.23
N ASN A 82 -3.18 -10.36 12.60
CA ASN A 82 -2.15 -10.48 13.63
C ASN A 82 -0.81 -9.85 13.21
N LEU A 83 -0.64 -9.52 11.93
CA LEU A 83 0.58 -8.89 11.47
C LEU A 83 0.60 -7.38 11.69
N VAL A 84 -0.50 -6.79 12.15
CA VAL A 84 -0.57 -5.34 12.35
C VAL A 84 0.50 -4.86 13.35
N PHE A 85 0.79 -5.66 14.38
CA PHE A 85 1.79 -5.26 15.37
C PHE A 85 3.20 -5.19 14.79
N ASN A 86 3.47 -5.94 13.73
CA ASN A 86 4.79 -5.94 13.10
C ASN A 86 5.03 -4.67 12.27
N THR A 87 3.99 -3.88 12.01
CA THR A 87 4.11 -2.67 11.20
C THR A 87 4.49 -1.43 12.02
N PHE A 88 4.42 -1.49 13.34
CA PHE A 88 4.59 -0.32 14.19
C PHE A 88 5.97 0.31 14.07
N GLN A 89 7.00 -0.48 13.76
CA GLN A 89 8.36 0.04 13.58
C GLN A 89 8.47 0.99 12.37
N VAL A 90 7.53 0.94 11.45
CA VAL A 90 7.51 1.79 10.25
C VAL A 90 6.64 3.03 10.47
N GLU A 91 5.91 3.09 11.56
CA GLU A 91 4.96 4.15 11.85
C GLU A 91 3.96 4.31 10.69
N PRO A 92 3.14 3.30 10.42
CA PRO A 92 2.22 3.35 9.29
C PRO A 92 1.17 4.42 9.48
N PHE A 93 0.74 5.02 8.38
CA PHE A 93 -0.38 5.97 8.41
C PHE A 93 -1.68 5.24 8.73
N GLN A 94 -1.93 4.11 8.06
CA GLN A 94 -3.12 3.31 8.24
C GLN A 94 -2.88 1.86 7.85
N PHE A 95 -3.89 1.02 8.10
CA PHE A 95 -3.86 -0.40 7.81
C PHE A 95 -5.19 -0.83 7.20
N ILE A 96 -5.16 -1.60 6.12
CA ILE A 96 -6.35 -2.16 5.49
C ILE A 96 -6.31 -3.67 5.60
N ARG A 97 -7.33 -4.25 6.24
CA ARG A 97 -7.49 -5.70 6.32
C ARG A 97 -8.22 -6.17 5.07
N LYS A 98 -7.62 -7.10 4.32
CA LYS A 98 -8.20 -7.52 3.04
C LYS A 98 -9.57 -8.17 3.17
N ASN A 99 -9.82 -8.93 4.26
CA ASN A 99 -11.14 -9.53 4.51
C ASN A 99 -12.18 -8.55 5.05
N HIS A 100 -11.79 -7.30 5.31
CA HIS A 100 -12.68 -6.21 5.69
C HIS A 100 -12.47 -5.01 4.78
N TYR A 101 -12.13 -5.27 3.53
CA TYR A 101 -11.64 -4.25 2.61
C TYR A 101 -12.63 -3.10 2.42
N ASP A 102 -13.90 -3.39 2.17
CA ASP A 102 -14.88 -2.32 1.89
C ASP A 102 -15.05 -1.39 3.08
N TYR A 103 -15.04 -1.93 4.29
CA TYR A 103 -15.14 -1.13 5.50
C TYR A 103 -13.88 -0.30 5.73
N ASP A 104 -12.72 -0.95 5.67
CA ASP A 104 -11.45 -0.30 5.99
C ASP A 104 -11.06 0.75 4.97
N LYS A 105 -11.27 0.50 3.67
CA LYS A 105 -10.89 1.48 2.64
C LYS A 105 -11.68 2.78 2.80
N ASN A 106 -12.94 2.71 3.17
CA ASN A 106 -13.76 3.90 3.35
C ASN A 106 -13.24 4.77 4.49
N ILE A 107 -12.74 4.15 5.56
CA ILE A 107 -12.15 4.88 6.67
C ILE A 107 -10.82 5.50 6.25
N VAL A 108 -9.97 4.72 5.60
CA VAL A 108 -8.62 5.16 5.19
C VAL A 108 -8.70 6.28 4.17
N PHE A 109 -9.57 6.17 3.16
CA PHE A 109 -9.67 7.16 2.09
C PHE A 109 -10.16 8.52 2.59
N LYS A 110 -10.88 8.54 3.71
CA LYS A 110 -11.38 9.80 4.29
C LYS A 110 -10.32 10.58 5.07
N GLN A 111 -9.18 9.97 5.28
CA GLN A 111 -8.08 10.62 6.02
C GLN A 111 -6.99 11.18 5.07
#